data_9cdb4d9b781f6f7822e70d2cb5fac9ab
#
_entry.id   9cdb4d9b781f6f7822e70d2cb5fac9ab
#
_cell.length_a   1.000
_cell.length_b   1.000
_cell.length_c   1.000
_cell.angle_alpha   90.00
_cell.angle_beta   90.00
_cell.angle_gamma   90.00
#
_symmetry.space_group_name_H-M   'P 1'
#
loop_
_entity.id
_entity.type
_entity.pdbx_description
1 polymer ?
#
loop_
_entity_poly.entity_id
_entity_poly.type
_entity_poly.pdbx_seq_one_letter_code
_entity_poly.pdbx_strand_id
1 'polypeptide(L)'
;RTCIPVMPLKEYMFPGTRNQTWPKMLRKETNPNTIHIEWEITEQVPLQTLIPSMSIQIPVENALKYAFEDNDEQTNTLSIHISKEDRNLSISIRDNGSGYDPGKHSNSKRSTGNGLKVLFRTIELLNSKNTEKIIFDIRNIGISDPSQHGTLVTITIPFNYQFNI
;
A
#
# COMPACT_ATOMS: atom_id res chain seq x y z
N ARG A 1 -23.77 3.87 13.74
CA ARG A 1 -23.21 3.94 12.36
C ARG A 1 -21.70 3.93 12.49
N THR A 2 -21.05 2.85 12.10
CA THR A 2 -19.58 2.78 12.08
C THR A 2 -19.12 3.52 10.83
N CYS A 3 -18.57 4.72 10.99
CA CYS A 3 -18.02 5.47 9.88
C CYS A 3 -16.63 4.90 9.58
N ILE A 4 -16.51 4.15 8.49
CA ILE A 4 -15.20 3.74 7.99
C ILE A 4 -14.58 4.93 7.30
N PRO A 5 -13.38 5.38 7.70
CA PRO A 5 -12.75 6.52 7.08
C PRO A 5 -12.36 6.19 5.63
N VAL A 6 -12.83 7.02 4.71
CA VAL A 6 -12.43 7.01 3.30
C VAL A 6 -11.93 8.39 2.92
N MET A 7 -11.09 8.47 1.90
CA MET A 7 -10.54 9.74 1.44
C MET A 7 -10.38 9.74 -0.07
N PRO A 8 -10.47 10.91 -0.73
CA PRO A 8 -10.13 11.04 -2.13
C PRO A 8 -8.66 10.73 -2.39
N LEU A 9 -8.38 10.05 -3.49
CA LEU A 9 -7.01 9.69 -3.90
C LEU A 9 -6.07 10.89 -3.95
N LYS A 10 -6.56 12.06 -4.37
CA LYS A 10 -5.78 13.31 -4.40
C LYS A 10 -5.15 13.69 -3.07
N GLU A 11 -5.75 13.31 -1.93
CA GLU A 11 -5.21 13.64 -0.61
C GLU A 11 -3.93 12.87 -0.28
N TYR A 12 -3.71 11.74 -0.96
CA TYR A 12 -2.43 11.04 -0.90
C TYR A 12 -1.35 11.71 -1.74
N MET A 13 -1.72 12.40 -2.82
CA MET A 13 -0.79 12.96 -3.79
C MET A 13 -0.29 14.36 -3.43
N PHE A 14 -1.12 15.15 -2.74
CA PHE A 14 -0.82 16.53 -2.39
C PHE A 14 -0.80 16.72 -0.87
N PRO A 15 0.31 16.40 -0.20
CA PRO A 15 0.42 16.47 1.27
C PRO A 15 0.44 17.92 1.81
N GLY A 16 -0.20 18.86 1.12
CA GLY A 16 -0.19 20.28 1.48
C GLY A 16 -1.28 20.74 2.45
N THR A 17 -2.30 19.92 2.75
CA THR A 17 -3.45 20.44 3.47
C THR A 17 -3.81 19.79 4.80
N ARG A 18 -3.45 18.54 5.09
CA ARG A 18 -3.73 17.95 6.43
C ARG A 18 -2.78 16.85 6.93
N ASN A 19 -2.02 16.16 6.09
CA ASN A 19 -1.11 15.10 6.54
C ASN A 19 0.34 15.40 6.16
N GLN A 20 1.04 16.16 6.98
CA GLN A 20 2.50 16.38 6.88
C GLN A 20 3.33 15.11 7.15
N THR A 21 2.71 13.94 7.23
CA THR A 21 3.37 12.69 7.58
C THR A 21 4.14 12.07 6.42
N TRP A 22 3.62 12.14 5.20
CA TRP A 22 4.26 11.53 4.03
C TRP A 22 5.65 12.07 3.70
N PRO A 23 5.86 13.41 3.61
CA PRO A 23 7.20 13.94 3.36
C PRO A 23 8.19 13.67 4.51
N LYS A 24 7.70 13.59 5.77
CA LYS A 24 8.54 13.31 6.93
C LYS A 24 8.95 11.85 7.04
N MET A 25 8.07 10.91 6.65
CA MET A 25 8.40 9.49 6.61
C MET A 25 9.41 9.18 5.49
N LEU A 26 9.29 9.86 4.35
CA LEU A 26 10.20 9.74 3.22
C LEU A 26 11.54 10.46 3.45
N ARG A 27 11.60 11.42 4.38
CA ARG A 27 12.81 12.16 4.77
C ARG A 27 13.50 11.57 5.99
N LYS A 28 13.51 10.28 6.19
CA LYS A 28 14.49 9.69 7.12
C LYS A 28 15.88 9.77 6.48
N GLU A 29 16.38 11.00 6.42
CA GLU A 29 17.80 11.28 6.27
C GLU A 29 18.53 10.56 7.40
N THR A 30 19.60 9.90 7.04
CA THR A 30 20.59 9.23 7.88
C THR A 30 20.49 7.71 7.96
N ASN A 31 20.55 7.04 6.79
CA ASN A 31 21.08 5.70 6.72
C ASN A 31 21.74 5.48 5.34
N PRO A 32 22.87 4.79 5.21
CA PRO A 32 23.56 4.59 3.93
C PRO A 32 22.70 3.91 2.86
N ASN A 33 21.59 3.31 3.24
CA ASN A 33 20.63 2.71 2.32
C ASN A 33 19.56 3.71 1.90
N THR A 34 19.87 4.51 0.88
CA THR A 34 18.90 5.42 0.27
C THR A 34 17.77 4.61 -0.37
N ILE A 35 16.53 4.84 0.09
CA ILE A 35 15.35 4.24 -0.52
C ILE A 35 14.89 5.14 -1.65
N HIS A 36 14.82 4.59 -2.86
CA HIS A 36 14.30 5.27 -4.04
C HIS A 36 12.79 5.03 -4.14
N ILE A 37 12.01 6.10 -4.11
CA ILE A 37 10.55 6.00 -4.14
C ILE A 37 10.04 6.59 -5.45
N GLU A 38 9.33 5.76 -6.21
CA GLU A 38 8.75 6.10 -7.49
C GLU A 38 7.23 6.15 -7.39
N TRP A 39 6.63 7.23 -7.90
CA TRP A 39 5.20 7.38 -8.02
C TRP A 39 4.81 7.53 -9.48
N GLU A 40 3.90 6.69 -9.91
CA GLU A 40 3.30 6.80 -11.24
C GLU A 40 1.78 6.74 -11.13
N ILE A 41 1.11 7.72 -11.73
CA ILE A 41 -0.34 7.76 -11.82
C ILE A 41 -0.71 8.02 -13.27
N THR A 42 -1.47 7.10 -13.85
CA THR A 42 -1.90 7.27 -15.24
C THR A 42 -2.93 8.40 -15.36
N GLU A 43 -2.86 9.17 -16.45
CA GLU A 43 -3.69 10.37 -16.68
C GLU A 43 -5.20 10.11 -16.60
N GLN A 44 -5.64 8.88 -16.84
CA GLN A 44 -7.05 8.50 -16.86
C GLN A 44 -7.64 8.21 -15.47
N VAL A 45 -6.84 8.28 -14.40
CA VAL A 45 -7.29 8.02 -13.03
C VAL A 45 -8.05 9.23 -12.49
N PRO A 46 -9.33 9.09 -12.10
CA PRO A 46 -10.07 10.18 -11.47
C PRO A 46 -9.55 10.43 -10.04
N LEU A 47 -8.85 11.53 -9.81
CA LEU A 47 -8.24 11.85 -8.52
C LEU A 47 -9.24 12.06 -7.37
N GLN A 48 -10.52 12.21 -7.69
CA GLN A 48 -11.60 12.27 -6.70
C GLN A 48 -12.11 10.88 -6.25
N THR A 49 -11.61 9.80 -6.87
CA THR A 49 -11.99 8.45 -6.49
C THR A 49 -11.71 8.23 -5.01
N LEU A 50 -12.75 7.80 -4.28
CA LEU A 50 -12.62 7.47 -2.87
C LEU A 50 -11.92 6.13 -2.71
N ILE A 51 -11.02 6.07 -1.74
CA ILE A 51 -10.35 4.83 -1.34
C ILE A 51 -10.41 4.68 0.18
N PRO A 52 -10.36 3.47 0.72
CA PRO A 52 -10.28 3.29 2.18
C PRO A 52 -9.03 3.98 2.71
N SER A 53 -9.17 4.71 3.80
CA SER A 53 -8.03 5.35 4.46
C SER A 53 -6.96 4.31 4.81
N MET A 54 -5.70 4.70 4.72
CA MET A 54 -4.54 3.87 5.01
C MET A 54 -4.26 2.74 4.00
N SER A 55 -5.03 2.62 2.90
CA SER A 55 -4.81 1.59 1.87
C SER A 55 -3.40 1.64 1.26
N ILE A 56 -2.87 2.84 1.05
CA ILE A 56 -1.51 3.05 0.54
C ILE A 56 -0.51 3.13 1.70
N GLN A 57 -0.89 3.83 2.76
CA GLN A 57 0.02 4.10 3.88
C GLN A 57 0.53 2.83 4.55
N ILE A 58 -0.38 1.89 4.89
CA ILE A 58 0.02 0.66 5.60
C ILE A 58 1.00 -0.20 4.78
N PRO A 59 0.75 -0.51 3.49
CA PRO A 59 1.73 -1.23 2.68
C PRO A 59 3.08 -0.52 2.56
N VAL A 60 3.07 0.80 2.35
CA VAL A 60 4.30 1.58 2.26
C VAL A 60 5.07 1.57 3.58
N GLU A 61 4.39 1.77 4.72
CA GLU A 61 5.03 1.67 6.04
C GLU A 61 5.63 0.29 6.30
N ASN A 62 4.96 -0.77 5.84
CA ASN A 62 5.47 -2.13 5.97
C ASN A 62 6.73 -2.34 5.12
N ALA A 63 6.74 -1.86 3.86
CA ALA A 63 7.92 -1.92 3.03
C ALA A 63 9.11 -1.18 3.68
N LEU A 64 8.89 0.05 4.15
CA LEU A 64 9.92 0.86 4.81
C LEU A 64 10.45 0.26 6.11
N LYS A 65 9.65 -0.54 6.80
CA LYS A 65 10.02 -1.14 8.09
C LYS A 65 10.69 -2.50 7.95
N TYR A 66 10.29 -3.28 6.96
CA TYR A 66 10.62 -4.71 6.93
C TYR A 66 11.30 -5.19 5.65
N ALA A 67 11.07 -4.51 4.50
CA ALA A 67 11.55 -5.00 3.24
C ALA A 67 13.09 -4.87 3.10
N PHE A 68 13.68 -3.85 3.72
CA PHE A 68 15.04 -3.41 3.46
C PHE A 68 16.01 -3.64 4.62
N GLU A 69 15.64 -4.43 5.63
CA GLU A 69 16.48 -4.64 6.84
C GLU A 69 17.80 -5.36 6.53
N ASP A 70 17.85 -6.22 5.51
CA ASP A 70 19.00 -7.09 5.21
C ASP A 70 19.65 -6.78 3.84
N ASN A 71 19.46 -5.60 3.28
CA ASN A 71 19.81 -5.30 1.89
C ASN A 71 20.98 -4.30 1.79
N ASP A 72 22.20 -4.75 2.16
CA ASP A 72 23.39 -3.87 2.20
C ASP A 72 23.98 -3.53 0.83
N GLU A 73 23.67 -4.26 -0.24
CA GLU A 73 24.35 -4.14 -1.53
C GLU A 73 23.46 -3.67 -2.71
N GLN A 74 22.17 -3.53 -2.52
CA GLN A 74 21.24 -3.14 -3.59
C GLN A 74 20.59 -1.79 -3.32
N THR A 75 20.33 -1.04 -4.40
CA THR A 75 19.48 0.15 -4.32
C THR A 75 18.08 -0.28 -3.90
N ASN A 76 17.65 0.15 -2.72
CA ASN A 76 16.30 -0.11 -2.21
C ASN A 76 15.28 0.71 -3.00
N THR A 77 14.32 0.05 -3.62
CA THR A 77 13.26 0.71 -4.42
C THR A 77 11.88 0.37 -3.90
N LEU A 78 11.03 1.39 -3.87
CA LEU A 78 9.62 1.28 -3.56
C LEU A 78 8.84 2.00 -4.66
N SER A 79 8.11 1.27 -5.49
CA SER A 79 7.28 1.84 -6.55
C SER A 79 5.81 1.75 -6.21
N ILE A 80 5.10 2.85 -6.46
CA ILE A 80 3.66 2.98 -6.27
C ILE A 80 3.08 3.37 -7.62
N HIS A 81 2.33 2.45 -8.21
CA HIS A 81 1.68 2.66 -9.50
C HIS A 81 0.17 2.64 -9.33
N ILE A 82 -0.49 3.67 -9.85
CA ILE A 82 -1.95 3.82 -9.78
C ILE A 82 -2.48 3.98 -11.20
N SER A 83 -3.36 3.08 -11.58
CA SER A 83 -3.91 3.02 -12.93
C SER A 83 -5.42 2.82 -12.92
N LYS A 84 -6.02 3.16 -14.04
CA LYS A 84 -7.38 2.78 -14.36
C LYS A 84 -7.36 1.51 -15.21
N GLU A 85 -7.97 0.45 -14.72
CA GLU A 85 -8.13 -0.83 -15.42
C GLU A 85 -9.62 -1.11 -15.61
N ASP A 86 -10.11 -0.94 -16.83
CA ASP A 86 -11.53 -1.07 -17.18
C ASP A 86 -12.45 -0.24 -16.27
N ARG A 87 -13.15 -0.90 -15.35
CA ARG A 87 -14.08 -0.29 -14.39
C ARG A 87 -13.50 -0.15 -12.99
N ASN A 88 -12.21 -0.39 -12.83
CA ASN A 88 -11.55 -0.41 -11.54
C ASN A 88 -10.42 0.61 -11.46
N LEU A 89 -10.21 1.09 -10.25
CA LEU A 89 -8.95 1.69 -9.83
C LEU A 89 -8.02 0.54 -9.40
N SER A 90 -6.84 0.47 -9.98
CA SER A 90 -5.77 -0.45 -9.57
C SER A 90 -4.66 0.34 -8.87
N ILE A 91 -4.29 -0.10 -7.67
CA ILE A 91 -3.17 0.46 -6.89
C ILE A 91 -2.19 -0.68 -6.67
N SER A 92 -0.98 -0.51 -7.16
CA SER A 92 0.12 -1.47 -7.03
C SER A 92 1.26 -0.82 -6.23
N ILE A 93 1.69 -1.50 -5.17
CA ILE A 93 2.81 -1.07 -4.32
C ILE A 93 3.81 -2.21 -4.29
N ARG A 94 5.01 -1.95 -4.82
CA ARG A 94 6.06 -2.95 -4.98
C ARG A 94 7.34 -2.48 -4.33
N ASP A 95 7.94 -3.34 -3.53
CA ASP A 95 9.32 -3.21 -3.06
C ASP A 95 10.24 -4.26 -3.72
N ASN A 96 11.53 -4.04 -3.65
CA ASN A 96 12.56 -4.99 -4.08
C ASN A 96 13.29 -5.62 -2.89
N GLY A 97 12.66 -5.68 -1.73
CA GLY A 97 13.25 -6.23 -0.51
C GLY A 97 13.20 -7.75 -0.41
N SER A 98 13.23 -8.26 0.83
CA SER A 98 13.29 -9.71 1.11
C SER A 98 12.00 -10.47 0.78
N GLY A 99 10.90 -9.77 0.46
CA GLY A 99 9.60 -10.36 0.15
C GLY A 99 8.75 -10.62 1.40
N TYR A 100 7.44 -10.71 1.17
CA TYR A 100 6.47 -10.91 2.24
C TYR A 100 6.50 -12.34 2.78
N ASP A 101 6.63 -12.47 4.10
CA ASP A 101 6.54 -13.73 4.83
C ASP A 101 5.60 -13.56 6.03
N PRO A 102 4.40 -14.17 6.00
CA PRO A 102 3.44 -14.09 7.10
C PRO A 102 3.99 -14.60 8.43
N GLY A 103 4.92 -15.56 8.40
CA GLY A 103 5.52 -16.17 9.60
C GLY A 103 6.54 -15.26 10.30
N LYS A 104 7.32 -14.51 9.53
CA LYS A 104 8.32 -13.58 10.09
C LYS A 104 7.70 -12.40 10.83
N HIS A 105 6.56 -11.90 10.33
CA HIS A 105 5.91 -10.71 10.91
C HIS A 105 5.21 -10.94 12.25
N SER A 106 4.92 -12.20 12.62
CA SER A 106 4.30 -12.52 13.91
C SER A 106 5.27 -12.48 15.09
N ASN A 107 6.58 -12.59 14.86
CA ASN A 107 7.59 -12.78 15.90
C ASN A 107 8.50 -11.57 16.13
N SER A 108 8.40 -10.49 15.35
CA SER A 108 9.27 -9.33 15.53
C SER A 108 8.78 -8.46 16.70
N LYS A 109 9.64 -8.21 17.68
CA LYS A 109 9.39 -7.30 18.82
C LYS A 109 9.09 -5.85 18.41
N ARG A 110 9.34 -5.49 17.15
CA ARG A 110 9.16 -4.13 16.58
C ARG A 110 7.83 -3.94 15.87
N SER A 111 7.09 -5.02 15.60
CA SER A 111 5.84 -4.97 14.86
C SER A 111 4.71 -5.50 15.72
N THR A 112 3.68 -4.71 15.89
CA THR A 112 2.40 -5.22 16.41
C THR A 112 1.67 -6.08 15.39
N GLY A 113 2.13 -6.14 14.11
CA GLY A 113 1.48 -6.89 13.02
C GLY A 113 0.03 -6.48 12.74
N ASN A 114 -0.42 -5.39 13.36
CA ASN A 114 -1.83 -5.04 13.39
C ASN A 114 -2.28 -4.23 12.17
N GLY A 115 -1.36 -3.51 11.49
CA GLY A 115 -1.72 -2.63 10.38
C GLY A 115 -2.45 -3.37 9.25
N LEU A 116 -1.84 -4.42 8.71
CA LEU A 116 -2.47 -5.24 7.67
C LEU A 116 -3.76 -5.89 8.15
N LYS A 117 -3.80 -6.41 9.39
CA LYS A 117 -5.02 -6.99 9.96
C LYS A 117 -6.17 -5.98 10.05
N VAL A 118 -5.86 -4.75 10.44
CA VAL A 118 -6.85 -3.66 10.49
C VAL A 118 -7.33 -3.34 9.08
N LEU A 119 -6.43 -3.23 8.11
CA LEU A 119 -6.78 -2.96 6.70
C LEU A 119 -7.66 -4.08 6.13
N PHE A 120 -7.28 -5.34 6.32
CA PHE A 120 -8.10 -6.48 5.88
C PHE A 120 -9.50 -6.46 6.47
N ARG A 121 -9.62 -6.27 7.79
CA ARG A 121 -10.94 -6.19 8.46
C ARG A 121 -11.78 -5.03 7.95
N THR A 122 -11.14 -3.90 7.69
CA THR A 122 -11.81 -2.72 7.11
C THR A 122 -12.37 -3.04 5.73
N ILE A 123 -11.59 -3.70 4.87
CA ILE A 123 -12.02 -4.11 3.54
C ILE A 123 -13.13 -5.17 3.62
N GLU A 124 -13.02 -6.15 4.49
CA GLU A 124 -14.07 -7.15 4.71
C GLU A 124 -15.40 -6.51 5.13
N LEU A 125 -15.35 -5.55 6.06
CA LEU A 125 -16.54 -4.84 6.52
C LEU A 125 -17.16 -4.00 5.40
N LEU A 126 -16.35 -3.27 4.62
CA LEU A 126 -16.79 -2.55 3.43
C LEU A 126 -17.43 -3.50 2.42
N ASN A 127 -16.77 -4.61 2.14
CA ASN A 127 -17.23 -5.61 1.19
C ASN A 127 -18.53 -6.31 1.63
N SER A 128 -18.80 -6.41 2.94
CA SER A 128 -20.01 -7.06 3.44
C SER A 128 -21.29 -6.35 2.97
N LYS A 129 -21.23 -5.07 2.65
CA LYS A 129 -22.34 -4.21 2.25
C LYS A 129 -22.40 -3.91 0.75
N ASN A 130 -21.46 -4.41 -0.01
CA ASN A 130 -21.36 -4.14 -1.44
C ASN A 130 -21.49 -5.41 -2.28
N THR A 131 -22.10 -5.30 -3.45
CA THR A 131 -22.12 -6.36 -4.46
C THR A 131 -20.74 -6.49 -5.10
N GLU A 132 -20.21 -5.38 -5.58
CA GLU A 132 -18.85 -5.28 -6.07
C GLU A 132 -17.88 -5.30 -4.89
N LYS A 133 -16.69 -5.90 -5.07
CA LYS A 133 -15.75 -6.11 -3.98
C LYS A 133 -14.44 -5.38 -4.23
N ILE A 134 -13.91 -4.77 -3.18
CA ILE A 134 -12.50 -4.37 -3.15
C ILE A 134 -11.68 -5.65 -3.02
N ILE A 135 -10.70 -5.83 -3.90
CA ILE A 135 -9.76 -6.95 -3.84
C ILE A 135 -8.45 -6.41 -3.29
N PHE A 136 -7.93 -7.06 -2.26
CA PHE A 136 -6.62 -6.78 -1.68
C PHE A 136 -5.80 -8.06 -1.75
N ASP A 137 -4.67 -7.99 -2.42
CA ASP A 137 -3.73 -9.09 -2.56
C ASP A 137 -2.34 -8.66 -2.10
N ILE A 138 -1.62 -9.57 -1.44
CA ILE A 138 -0.23 -9.39 -1.04
C ILE A 138 0.54 -10.67 -1.29
N ARG A 139 1.64 -10.57 -2.03
CA ARG A 139 2.44 -11.72 -2.43
C ARG A 139 3.93 -11.43 -2.41
N ASN A 140 4.69 -12.46 -2.12
CA ASN A 140 6.13 -12.49 -2.33
C ASN A 140 6.41 -12.78 -3.81
N ILE A 141 7.09 -11.87 -4.48
CA ILE A 141 7.37 -11.99 -5.92
C ILE A 141 8.31 -13.16 -6.19
N GLY A 142 9.29 -13.40 -5.32
CA GLY A 142 10.27 -14.46 -5.47
C GLY A 142 9.69 -15.88 -5.42
N ILE A 143 8.46 -16.08 -4.92
CA ILE A 143 7.79 -17.38 -4.98
C ILE A 143 7.34 -17.72 -6.39
N SER A 144 6.85 -16.72 -7.13
CA SER A 144 6.38 -16.91 -8.52
C SER A 144 7.50 -16.80 -9.54
N ASP A 145 8.51 -16.01 -9.26
CA ASP A 145 9.68 -15.79 -10.11
C ASP A 145 10.95 -15.70 -9.26
N PRO A 146 11.73 -16.79 -9.13
CA PRO A 146 12.96 -16.82 -8.33
C PRO A 146 14.05 -15.85 -8.77
N SER A 147 13.95 -15.28 -9.99
CA SER A 147 14.87 -14.25 -10.47
C SER A 147 14.56 -12.85 -9.92
N GLN A 148 13.41 -12.67 -9.28
CA GLN A 148 12.97 -11.42 -8.71
C GLN A 148 12.83 -11.52 -7.19
N HIS A 149 12.92 -10.38 -6.52
CA HIS A 149 12.74 -10.29 -5.07
C HIS A 149 11.75 -9.18 -4.74
N GLY A 150 11.16 -9.27 -3.54
CA GLY A 150 10.31 -8.23 -3.00
C GLY A 150 8.86 -8.65 -2.77
N THR A 151 8.09 -7.66 -2.34
CA THR A 151 6.65 -7.79 -2.10
C THR A 151 5.88 -7.00 -3.14
N LEU A 152 4.78 -7.56 -3.60
CA LEU A 152 3.77 -6.85 -4.38
C LEU A 152 2.46 -6.83 -3.60
N VAL A 153 1.97 -5.63 -3.31
CA VAL A 153 0.62 -5.39 -2.80
C VAL A 153 -0.23 -4.81 -3.93
N THR A 154 -1.39 -5.40 -4.17
CA THR A 154 -2.35 -4.91 -5.16
C THR A 154 -3.70 -4.65 -4.51
N ILE A 155 -4.29 -3.50 -4.80
CA ILE A 155 -5.62 -3.11 -4.33
C ILE A 155 -6.44 -2.73 -5.56
N THR A 156 -7.53 -3.45 -5.79
CA THR A 156 -8.46 -3.17 -6.89
C THR A 156 -9.78 -2.68 -6.32
N ILE A 157 -10.22 -1.50 -6.75
CA ILE A 157 -11.42 -0.83 -6.24
C ILE A 157 -12.35 -0.52 -7.42
N PRO A 158 -13.56 -1.09 -7.49
CA PRO A 158 -14.52 -0.74 -8.53
C PRO A 158 -14.95 0.74 -8.44
N PHE A 159 -15.03 1.45 -9.57
CA PHE A 159 -15.42 2.87 -9.56
C PHE A 159 -16.86 3.10 -9.10
N ASN A 160 -17.74 2.09 -9.19
CA ASN A 160 -19.11 2.14 -8.69
C ASN A 160 -19.24 1.66 -7.24
N TYR A 161 -18.13 1.45 -6.53
CA TYR A 161 -18.12 0.98 -5.15
C TYR A 161 -18.79 1.98 -4.21
N GLN A 162 -19.69 1.47 -3.35
CA GLN A 162 -20.45 2.28 -2.40
C GLN A 162 -19.79 2.26 -1.02
N PHE A 163 -19.27 3.40 -0.59
CA PHE A 163 -18.64 3.53 0.73
C PHE A 163 -19.59 3.90 1.87
N ASN A 164 -20.88 4.09 1.55
CA ASN A 164 -21.91 4.38 2.55
C ASN A 164 -22.34 3.07 3.23
N ILE A 165 -22.03 2.93 4.52
CA ILE A 165 -22.38 1.78 5.36
C ILE A 165 -23.37 2.19 6.43
#